data_0666d9f2fa577d020bf43e8d00bee2cd
#
_entry.id   0666d9f2fa577d020bf43e8d00bee2cd
#
_cell.length_a   1.000
_cell.length_b   1.000
_cell.length_c   1.000
_cell.angle_alpha   90.00
_cell.angle_beta   90.00
_cell.angle_gamma   90.00
#
_symmetry.space_group_name_H-M   'P 1'
#
loop_
_entity.id
_entity.type
_entity.pdbx_description
1 polymer ?
#
loop_
_entity_poly.entity_id
_entity_poly.type
_entity_poly.pdbx_seq_one_letter_code
_entity_poly.pdbx_strand_id
1 'polypeptide(L)'
;MASQFRLGLIINPLAGLGGSVGLKGSDHQAEQALALGATPQAMQRAGTALTELLSQRDNFTVLTVAGDMGQSVCQALGLAYQLVYTPAAWPSTAEDTETAARLMAEQGVDLLLFAGGDGTARNICAVVGDSTTVLGIPA
;
A
#
# COMPACT_ATOMS: atom_id res chain seq x y z
N MET A 1 1.14 30.20 1.84
CA MET A 1 0.24 29.10 1.49
C MET A 1 0.68 27.84 2.23
N ALA A 2 -0.24 27.25 2.97
CA ALA A 2 0.10 26.01 3.69
C ALA A 2 0.27 24.86 2.68
N SER A 3 1.33 24.06 2.87
CA SER A 3 1.52 22.86 2.08
C SER A 3 0.46 21.84 2.44
N GLN A 4 -0.08 21.18 1.43
CA GLN A 4 -0.95 20.05 1.69
C GLN A 4 -0.18 18.92 2.36
N PHE A 5 -0.85 18.23 3.27
CA PHE A 5 -0.28 17.00 3.86
C PHE A 5 -0.11 15.97 2.74
N ARG A 6 1.05 15.34 2.68
CA ARG A 6 1.38 14.36 1.65
C ARG A 6 1.36 12.98 2.26
N LEU A 7 0.38 12.19 1.85
CA LEU A 7 0.13 10.85 2.38
C LEU A 7 0.60 9.82 1.36
N GLY A 8 1.61 9.04 1.72
CA GLY A 8 2.01 7.90 0.89
C GLY A 8 1.10 6.72 1.14
N LEU A 9 0.75 5.98 0.10
CA LEU A 9 -0.08 4.78 0.22
C LEU A 9 0.50 3.66 -0.62
N ILE A 10 0.81 2.55 0.03
CA ILE A 10 1.26 1.32 -0.63
C ILE A 10 0.38 0.19 -0.17
N ILE A 11 -0.22 -0.52 -1.11
CA ILE A 11 -1.00 -1.71 -0.82
C ILE A 11 -0.27 -2.91 -1.39
N ASN A 12 -0.07 -3.95 -0.57
CA ASN A 12 0.33 -5.26 -1.08
C ASN A 12 -0.97 -6.00 -1.41
N PRO A 13 -1.37 -6.07 -2.69
CA PRO A 13 -2.69 -6.60 -3.03
C PRO A 13 -2.87 -8.07 -2.69
N LEU A 14 -1.77 -8.77 -2.50
CA LEU A 14 -1.79 -10.21 -2.17
C LEU A 14 -1.60 -10.47 -0.68
N ALA A 15 -1.47 -9.43 0.15
CA ALA A 15 -1.29 -9.61 1.58
C ALA A 15 -2.54 -10.23 2.21
N GLY A 16 -2.33 -11.10 3.17
CA GLY A 16 -3.40 -11.78 3.88
C GLY A 16 -3.87 -13.07 3.23
N LEU A 17 -3.47 -13.35 1.99
CA LEU A 17 -3.89 -14.59 1.32
C LEU A 17 -3.42 -15.83 2.06
N GLY A 18 -2.17 -15.85 2.53
CA GLY A 18 -1.64 -16.97 3.26
C GLY A 18 -2.43 -17.29 4.51
N GLY A 19 -2.80 -16.25 5.27
CA GLY A 19 -3.60 -16.39 6.48
C GLY A 19 -5.02 -16.89 6.18
N SER A 20 -5.61 -16.43 5.09
CA SER A 20 -6.97 -16.79 4.72
C SER A 20 -7.13 -18.31 4.46
N VAL A 21 -6.08 -18.97 4.00
CA VAL A 21 -6.11 -20.41 3.70
C VAL A 21 -5.14 -21.22 4.55
N GLY A 22 -4.61 -20.62 5.64
CA GLY A 22 -3.71 -21.31 6.57
C GLY A 22 -2.26 -21.40 6.11
N LEU A 23 -1.88 -20.70 5.06
CA LEU A 23 -0.50 -20.65 4.61
C LEU A 23 0.25 -19.54 5.34
N LYS A 24 1.58 -19.65 5.41
CA LYS A 24 2.43 -18.63 6.05
C LYS A 24 3.09 -17.78 4.99
N GLY A 25 2.89 -16.45 5.11
CA GLY A 25 3.41 -15.52 4.13
C GLY A 25 2.61 -15.54 2.84
N SER A 26 2.90 -14.62 1.94
CA SER A 26 2.16 -14.52 0.69
C SER A 26 3.03 -14.45 -0.56
N ASP A 27 4.35 -14.19 -0.42
CA ASP A 27 5.20 -13.93 -1.59
C ASP A 27 5.25 -15.10 -2.56
N HIS A 28 5.68 -16.27 -2.10
CA HIS A 28 5.82 -17.44 -2.96
C HIS A 28 4.59 -18.34 -2.96
N GLN A 29 3.57 -17.96 -2.21
CA GLN A 29 2.37 -18.78 -2.02
C GLN A 29 1.11 -18.13 -2.54
N ALA A 30 1.22 -16.93 -3.12
CA ALA A 30 0.06 -16.17 -3.60
C ALA A 30 -0.74 -16.96 -4.65
N GLU A 31 -0.05 -17.55 -5.63
CA GLU A 31 -0.72 -18.34 -6.66
C GLU A 31 -1.44 -19.54 -6.08
N GLN A 32 -0.81 -20.21 -5.12
CA GLN A 32 -1.41 -21.34 -4.42
C GLN A 32 -2.63 -20.92 -3.63
N ALA A 33 -2.53 -19.79 -2.93
CA ALA A 33 -3.64 -19.26 -2.15
C ALA A 33 -4.83 -18.91 -3.04
N LEU A 34 -4.57 -18.28 -4.20
CA LEU A 34 -5.62 -17.96 -5.15
C LEU A 34 -6.27 -19.22 -5.71
N ALA A 35 -5.48 -20.25 -6.01
CA ALA A 35 -5.99 -21.52 -6.48
C ALA A 35 -6.86 -22.22 -5.44
N LEU A 36 -6.63 -21.97 -4.15
CA LEU A 36 -7.44 -22.50 -3.06
C LEU A 36 -8.67 -21.63 -2.75
N GLY A 37 -8.90 -20.57 -3.52
CA GLY A 37 -10.07 -19.73 -3.38
C GLY A 37 -9.92 -18.56 -2.40
N ALA A 38 -8.70 -18.26 -1.96
CA ALA A 38 -8.47 -17.11 -1.07
C ALA A 38 -8.75 -15.80 -1.80
N THR A 39 -9.26 -14.81 -1.06
CA THR A 39 -9.57 -13.50 -1.60
C THR A 39 -8.63 -12.46 -0.98
N PRO A 40 -7.96 -11.63 -1.80
CA PRO A 40 -7.14 -10.55 -1.26
C PRO A 40 -7.99 -9.55 -0.47
N GLN A 41 -7.52 -9.16 0.71
CA GLN A 41 -8.26 -8.25 1.59
C GLN A 41 -7.55 -6.92 1.81
N ALA A 42 -6.30 -6.79 1.36
CA ALA A 42 -5.51 -5.60 1.63
C ALA A 42 -6.17 -4.33 1.05
N MET A 43 -6.67 -4.41 -0.17
CA MET A 43 -7.36 -3.28 -0.82
C MET A 43 -8.62 -2.89 -0.06
N GLN A 44 -9.40 -3.85 0.37
CA GLN A 44 -10.62 -3.60 1.12
C GLN A 44 -10.30 -2.95 2.47
N ARG A 45 -9.28 -3.43 3.16
CA ARG A 45 -8.90 -2.88 4.45
C ARG A 45 -8.32 -1.48 4.32
N ALA A 46 -7.52 -1.24 3.27
CA ALA A 46 -7.03 0.10 2.98
C ALA A 46 -8.19 1.05 2.67
N GLY A 47 -9.15 0.60 1.88
CA GLY A 47 -10.34 1.40 1.57
C GLY A 47 -11.13 1.75 2.83
N THR A 48 -11.32 0.80 3.73
CA THR A 48 -12.00 1.04 5.00
C THR A 48 -11.27 2.09 5.84
N ALA A 49 -9.94 1.96 5.94
CA ALA A 49 -9.15 2.91 6.71
C ALA A 49 -9.20 4.31 6.10
N LEU A 50 -9.08 4.41 4.78
CA LEU A 50 -9.09 5.71 4.10
C LEU A 50 -10.48 6.37 4.11
N THR A 51 -11.54 5.58 4.21
CA THR A 51 -12.90 6.11 4.31
C THR A 51 -13.04 7.03 5.53
N GLU A 52 -12.33 6.71 6.62
CA GLU A 52 -12.32 7.56 7.81
C GLU A 52 -11.68 8.92 7.55
N LEU A 53 -10.89 9.06 6.49
CA LEU A 53 -10.20 10.30 6.16
C LEU A 53 -10.93 11.12 5.10
N LEU A 54 -12.03 10.63 4.55
CA LEU A 54 -12.72 11.31 3.44
C LEU A 54 -13.20 12.72 3.81
N SER A 55 -13.56 12.96 5.07
CA SER A 55 -13.96 14.28 5.52
C SER A 55 -12.82 15.30 5.45
N GLN A 56 -11.59 14.83 5.37
CA GLN A 56 -10.38 15.67 5.31
C GLN A 56 -9.71 15.63 3.93
N ARG A 57 -10.38 15.09 2.93
CA ARG A 57 -9.76 14.83 1.62
C ARG A 57 -9.18 16.07 0.94
N ASP A 58 -9.70 17.25 1.25
CA ASP A 58 -9.18 18.50 0.67
C ASP A 58 -7.89 18.97 1.36
N ASN A 59 -7.51 18.34 2.47
CA ASN A 59 -6.35 18.72 3.26
C ASN A 59 -5.12 17.87 2.99
N PHE A 60 -5.24 16.85 2.15
CA PHE A 60 -4.09 15.99 1.82
C PHE A 60 -4.16 15.52 0.37
N THR A 61 -2.99 15.15 -0.14
CA THR A 61 -2.85 14.50 -1.45
C THR A 61 -2.19 13.16 -1.23
N VAL A 62 -2.69 12.12 -1.91
CA VAL A 62 -2.12 10.77 -1.81
C VAL A 62 -1.05 10.59 -2.87
N LEU A 63 0.13 10.12 -2.46
CA LEU A 63 1.17 9.65 -3.38
C LEU A 63 1.11 8.13 -3.35
N THR A 64 0.86 7.50 -4.48
CA THR A 64 0.59 6.08 -4.50
C THR A 64 1.19 5.38 -5.71
N VAL A 65 0.86 4.12 -5.87
CA VAL A 65 1.39 3.24 -6.91
C VAL A 65 0.26 2.86 -7.84
N ALA A 66 0.56 2.69 -9.12
CA ALA A 66 -0.42 2.35 -10.14
C ALA A 66 -1.18 1.05 -9.80
N GLY A 67 -2.41 0.96 -10.26
CA GLY A 67 -3.22 -0.23 -10.17
C GLY A 67 -3.62 -0.60 -8.75
N ASP A 68 -3.57 -1.88 -8.45
CA ASP A 68 -4.06 -2.42 -7.18
C ASP A 68 -3.16 -2.13 -5.99
N MET A 69 -2.00 -1.53 -6.22
CA MET A 69 -1.11 -1.12 -5.13
C MET A 69 -1.48 0.23 -4.51
N GLY A 70 -2.62 0.81 -4.87
CA GLY A 70 -3.13 2.03 -4.25
C GLY A 70 -4.03 2.85 -5.14
N GLN A 71 -3.72 2.98 -6.42
CA GLN A 71 -4.48 3.81 -7.35
C GLN A 71 -5.96 3.42 -7.39
N SER A 72 -6.26 2.13 -7.47
CA SER A 72 -7.63 1.64 -7.56
C SER A 72 -8.48 2.08 -6.36
N VAL A 73 -7.90 2.03 -5.16
CA VAL A 73 -8.59 2.46 -3.95
C VAL A 73 -8.83 3.96 -3.96
N CYS A 74 -7.84 4.74 -4.36
CA CYS A 74 -7.99 6.20 -4.44
C CYS A 74 -9.09 6.59 -5.44
N GLN A 75 -9.14 5.92 -6.59
CA GLN A 75 -10.18 6.17 -7.58
C GLN A 75 -11.57 5.82 -7.04
N ALA A 76 -11.68 4.69 -6.36
CA ALA A 76 -12.95 4.25 -5.80
C ALA A 76 -13.49 5.22 -4.74
N LEU A 77 -12.61 5.86 -3.99
CA LEU A 77 -12.99 6.79 -2.92
C LEU A 77 -13.03 8.25 -3.37
N GLY A 78 -12.64 8.53 -4.58
CA GLY A 78 -12.61 9.91 -5.10
C GLY A 78 -11.52 10.77 -4.46
N LEU A 79 -10.41 10.16 -4.04
CA LEU A 79 -9.29 10.88 -3.45
C LEU A 79 -8.36 11.41 -4.55
N ALA A 80 -7.83 12.62 -4.34
CA ALA A 80 -6.80 13.16 -5.20
C ALA A 80 -5.50 12.37 -4.98
N TYR A 81 -4.89 11.90 -6.07
CA TYR A 81 -3.68 11.11 -5.96
C TYR A 81 -2.68 11.45 -7.05
N GLN A 82 -1.44 11.07 -6.79
CA GLN A 82 -0.33 11.21 -7.73
C GLN A 82 0.42 9.88 -7.76
N LEU A 83 0.69 9.37 -8.95
CA LEU A 83 1.43 8.11 -9.09
C LEU A 83 2.93 8.39 -8.99
N VAL A 84 3.62 7.65 -8.11
CA VAL A 84 5.08 7.74 -7.97
C VAL A 84 5.79 6.58 -8.63
N TYR A 85 5.07 5.48 -8.93
CA TYR A 85 5.68 4.27 -9.44
C TYR A 85 4.62 3.41 -10.14
N THR A 86 5.04 2.71 -11.19
CA THR A 86 4.20 1.74 -11.90
C THR A 86 4.98 0.43 -12.01
N PRO A 87 4.49 -0.66 -11.41
CA PRO A 87 5.16 -1.96 -11.55
C PRO A 87 5.28 -2.40 -13.00
N ALA A 88 6.41 -3.01 -13.33
CA ALA A 88 6.67 -3.49 -14.69
C ALA A 88 5.84 -4.72 -15.03
N ALA A 89 5.41 -5.47 -14.04
CA ALA A 89 4.65 -6.70 -14.22
C ALA A 89 3.70 -6.92 -13.05
N TRP A 90 2.67 -7.71 -13.27
CA TRP A 90 1.70 -8.10 -12.26
C TRP A 90 1.67 -9.62 -12.16
N PRO A 91 1.51 -10.18 -10.95
CA PRO A 91 1.34 -9.47 -9.67
C PRO A 91 2.61 -8.73 -9.24
N SER A 92 2.44 -7.70 -8.42
CA SER A 92 3.55 -6.94 -7.87
C SER A 92 4.35 -7.78 -6.86
N THR A 93 5.60 -7.37 -6.63
CA THR A 93 6.53 -8.10 -5.77
C THR A 93 7.00 -7.23 -4.62
N ALA A 94 7.80 -7.84 -3.72
CA ALA A 94 8.43 -7.10 -2.64
C ALA A 94 9.33 -5.98 -3.17
N GLU A 95 9.99 -6.20 -4.30
CA GLU A 95 10.82 -5.17 -4.93
C GLU A 95 10.01 -3.96 -5.35
N ASP A 96 8.80 -4.18 -5.85
CA ASP A 96 7.90 -3.08 -6.20
C ASP A 96 7.55 -2.26 -4.97
N THR A 97 7.27 -2.92 -3.85
CA THR A 97 6.98 -2.26 -2.58
C THR A 97 8.17 -1.42 -2.12
N GLU A 98 9.36 -1.98 -2.17
CA GLU A 98 10.59 -1.30 -1.76
C GLU A 98 10.87 -0.09 -2.62
N THR A 99 10.75 -0.24 -3.94
CA THR A 99 10.98 0.85 -4.88
C THR A 99 9.99 2.00 -4.63
N ALA A 100 8.72 1.67 -4.49
CA ALA A 100 7.68 2.67 -4.24
C ALA A 100 7.94 3.40 -2.91
N ALA A 101 8.29 2.68 -1.86
CA ALA A 101 8.57 3.28 -0.55
C ALA A 101 9.76 4.24 -0.64
N ARG A 102 10.82 3.84 -1.33
CA ARG A 102 11.99 4.69 -1.52
C ARG A 102 11.62 5.98 -2.25
N LEU A 103 10.85 5.87 -3.32
CA LEU A 103 10.43 7.03 -4.10
C LEU A 103 9.56 7.97 -3.27
N MET A 104 8.66 7.43 -2.44
CA MET A 104 7.85 8.25 -1.54
C MET A 104 8.70 8.98 -0.51
N ALA A 105 9.69 8.31 0.05
CA ALA A 105 10.60 8.94 1.01
C ALA A 105 11.40 10.06 0.33
N GLU A 106 11.86 9.85 -0.89
CA GLU A 106 12.58 10.86 -1.66
C GLU A 106 11.71 12.08 -1.94
N GLN A 107 10.43 11.89 -2.13
CA GLN A 107 9.49 12.98 -2.36
C GLN A 107 9.02 13.66 -1.08
N GLY A 108 9.42 13.12 0.08
CA GLY A 108 9.14 13.77 1.36
C GLY A 108 7.69 13.64 1.81
N VAL A 109 7.09 12.45 1.67
CA VAL A 109 5.74 12.23 2.22
C VAL A 109 5.77 12.44 3.74
N ASP A 110 4.70 13.00 4.26
CA ASP A 110 4.57 13.26 5.70
C ASP A 110 4.27 11.99 6.49
N LEU A 111 3.56 11.06 5.87
CA LEU A 111 3.20 9.76 6.46
C LEU A 111 3.08 8.75 5.35
N LEU A 112 3.63 7.56 5.56
CA LEU A 112 3.48 6.45 4.62
C LEU A 112 2.56 5.40 5.25
N LEU A 113 1.38 5.23 4.69
CA LEU A 113 0.46 4.15 5.05
C LEU A 113 0.71 2.94 4.15
N PHE A 114 0.70 1.76 4.74
CA PHE A 114 0.75 0.55 3.93
C PHE A 114 -0.28 -0.46 4.41
N ALA A 115 -0.85 -1.21 3.49
CA ALA A 115 -1.72 -2.33 3.80
C ALA A 115 -0.98 -3.62 3.47
N GLY A 116 -0.65 -4.39 4.49
CA GLY A 116 0.12 -5.60 4.35
C GLY A 116 0.48 -6.19 5.70
N GLY A 117 1.27 -7.25 5.70
CA GLY A 117 1.72 -7.92 6.92
C GLY A 117 3.14 -7.52 7.32
N ASP A 118 3.74 -8.35 8.17
CA ASP A 118 5.08 -8.10 8.72
C ASP A 118 6.15 -8.05 7.62
N GLY A 119 6.02 -8.86 6.58
CA GLY A 119 6.96 -8.84 5.47
C GLY A 119 6.94 -7.52 4.72
N THR A 120 5.74 -6.99 4.48
CA THR A 120 5.58 -5.68 3.83
C THR A 120 6.18 -4.59 4.70
N ALA A 121 5.92 -4.62 6.01
CA ALA A 121 6.49 -3.65 6.95
C ALA A 121 8.01 -3.68 6.90
N ARG A 122 8.62 -4.86 6.91
CA ARG A 122 10.08 -4.99 6.85
C ARG A 122 10.65 -4.45 5.55
N ASN A 123 9.99 -4.74 4.42
CA ASN A 123 10.44 -4.26 3.12
C ASN A 123 10.46 -2.74 3.07
N ILE A 124 9.40 -2.11 3.59
CA ILE A 124 9.30 -0.65 3.60
C ILE A 124 10.32 -0.04 4.53
N CYS A 125 10.41 -0.53 5.77
CA CYS A 125 11.32 0.03 6.76
C CYS A 125 12.79 -0.11 6.36
N ALA A 126 13.13 -1.16 5.62
CA ALA A 126 14.49 -1.38 5.15
C ALA A 126 14.98 -0.28 4.22
N VAL A 127 14.07 0.36 3.47
CA VAL A 127 14.47 1.37 2.47
C VAL A 127 14.20 2.80 2.92
N VAL A 128 13.25 3.04 3.86
CA VAL A 128 12.95 4.40 4.30
C VAL A 128 13.66 4.77 5.60
N GLY A 129 14.07 3.77 6.39
CA GLY A 129 14.77 4.01 7.66
C GLY A 129 13.97 4.87 8.62
N ASP A 130 14.67 5.79 9.30
CA ASP A 130 14.04 6.68 10.30
C ASP A 130 13.52 7.99 9.68
N SER A 131 13.72 8.20 8.39
CA SER A 131 13.40 9.46 7.73
C SER A 131 11.91 9.67 7.47
N THR A 132 11.13 8.60 7.49
CA THR A 132 9.71 8.63 7.13
C THR A 132 8.89 7.91 8.19
N THR A 133 7.80 8.55 8.61
CA THR A 133 6.85 7.90 9.52
C THR A 133 6.03 6.89 8.74
N VAL A 134 5.95 5.67 9.23
CA VAL A 134 5.27 4.56 8.57
C VAL A 134 4.21 3.99 9.50
N LEU A 135 3.01 3.77 8.98
CA LEU A 135 1.89 3.22 9.73
C LEU A 135 1.25 2.09 8.94
N GLY A 136 1.08 0.94 9.58
CA GLY A 136 0.51 -0.23 8.95
C GLY A 136 -1.00 -0.33 9.11
N ILE A 137 -1.66 -0.72 8.02
CA ILE A 137 -3.07 -1.11 8.02
C ILE A 137 -3.07 -2.64 7.97
N PRO A 138 -3.57 -3.33 9.00
CA PRO A 138 -3.58 -4.80 9.00
C PRO A 138 -4.34 -5.37 7.80
N ALA A 139 -3.77 -6.37 7.18
CA ALA A 139 -4.39 -7.02 6.02
C ALA A 139 -4.77 -8.46 6.33
#